data_a16060bf91dd88617a7fe5ee8b2f1f44
#
_entry.id   a16060bf91dd88617a7fe5ee8b2f1f44
#
_cell.length_a   1.000
_cell.length_b   1.000
_cell.length_c   1.000
_cell.angle_alpha   90.00
_cell.angle_beta   90.00
_cell.angle_gamma   90.00
#
_symmetry.space_group_name_H-M   'P 1'
#
loop_
_entity.id
_entity.type
_entity.pdbx_description
1 polymer ?
#
loop_
_entity_poly.entity_id
_entity_poly.type
_entity_poly.pdbx_seq_one_letter_code
_entity_poly.pdbx_strand_id
1 'polypeptide(L)'
;ANLDFDATKTTTLKIGIGGIVGNRNEPMINDATNSIWTLINQTTPFSSPGVIDGQLIVTPEERFDNKINLGNSALPKCYGTGYSTAINNTMNLDLLLNQKLDFITKGLSAEIKGAYNTSYGFTKKRKGQVEQFMPFYQSSLEDPSLGYDSPDFNKNIVYKIKGENKSLQYEETSSRARDWYLEASLRYNRKFGFHNVGGLFLYNQSKKYYPAQWVGVPSAYIGFVGRLTYDYKSRYMAEVNFGYNGSENFAPGKRFGAFPAGSIGYILSEEAFMKKQKVVDYLKFRASVGLVGNDNLGNNRFLFLPDSYDVNLSGVDAWNNNKYGFNFGYNSKALIQGALEKRLGNPNVTWETALKQNYGLDVHFLKSRLKISLDYF
;
A
#
# COMPACT_ATOMS: atom_id res chain seq x y z
N ALA A 1 18.51 -9.17 14.08
CA ALA A 1 19.77 -9.91 14.19
C ALA A 1 20.01 -10.70 12.92
N ASN A 2 21.24 -10.74 12.45
CA ASN A 2 21.65 -11.56 11.31
C ASN A 2 22.77 -12.49 11.80
N LEU A 3 22.69 -13.75 11.41
CA LEU A 3 23.68 -14.77 11.68
C LEU A 3 24.08 -15.43 10.37
N ASP A 4 25.37 -15.37 10.03
CA ASP A 4 25.96 -16.08 8.90
C ASP A 4 26.83 -17.20 9.48
N PHE A 5 26.52 -18.43 9.12
CA PHE A 5 27.18 -19.61 9.61
C PHE A 5 27.68 -20.48 8.47
N ASP A 6 29.01 -20.69 8.39
CA ASP A 6 29.60 -21.59 7.46
C ASP A 6 29.64 -23.03 8.07
N ALA A 7 28.57 -23.79 7.79
CA ALA A 7 28.43 -25.15 8.30
C ALA A 7 29.54 -26.10 7.76
N THR A 8 29.98 -25.86 6.53
CA THR A 8 31.12 -26.52 5.90
C THR A 8 31.82 -25.52 4.96
N LYS A 9 32.95 -25.94 4.36
CA LYS A 9 33.64 -25.14 3.33
C LYS A 9 32.78 -24.85 2.09
N THR A 10 31.70 -25.60 1.92
CA THR A 10 30.82 -25.52 0.75
C THR A 10 29.38 -25.15 1.10
N THR A 11 29.02 -25.12 2.39
CA THR A 11 27.66 -24.90 2.87
C THR A 11 27.60 -23.68 3.78
N THR A 12 26.82 -22.67 3.41
CA THR A 12 26.59 -21.48 4.24
C THR A 12 25.11 -21.39 4.59
N LEU A 13 24.80 -21.19 5.87
CA LEU A 13 23.46 -20.92 6.37
C LEU A 13 23.40 -19.48 6.86
N LYS A 14 22.40 -18.73 6.39
CA LYS A 14 22.13 -17.38 6.86
C LYS A 14 20.76 -17.34 7.52
N ILE A 15 20.69 -16.75 8.69
CA ILE A 15 19.46 -16.58 9.46
C ILE A 15 19.30 -15.09 9.75
N GLY A 16 18.19 -14.53 9.32
CA GLY A 16 17.78 -13.15 9.62
C GLY A 16 16.55 -13.18 10.53
N ILE A 17 16.61 -12.47 11.64
CA ILE A 17 15.47 -12.29 12.53
C ILE A 17 15.30 -10.79 12.78
N GLY A 18 14.14 -10.25 12.41
CA GLY A 18 13.73 -8.88 12.64
C GLY A 18 12.45 -8.82 13.47
N GLY A 19 12.34 -7.82 14.32
CA GLY A 19 11.13 -7.58 15.08
C GLY A 19 10.94 -6.08 15.33
N ILE A 20 9.70 -5.61 15.22
CA ILE A 20 9.31 -4.23 15.55
C ILE A 20 8.11 -4.31 16.48
N VAL A 21 8.21 -3.63 17.60
CA VAL A 21 7.09 -3.41 18.52
C VAL A 21 6.79 -1.93 18.49
N GLY A 22 5.64 -1.57 17.93
CA GLY A 22 5.13 -0.21 17.91
C GLY A 22 4.04 -0.03 18.95
N ASN A 23 4.16 1.00 19.78
CA ASN A 23 3.11 1.42 20.70
C ASN A 23 2.73 2.86 20.39
N ARG A 24 1.45 3.12 20.16
CA ARG A 24 0.92 4.44 19.78
C ARG A 24 -0.27 4.78 20.66
N ASN A 25 -0.16 5.91 21.35
CA ASN A 25 -1.26 6.45 22.13
C ASN A 25 -1.72 7.76 21.52
N GLU A 26 -3.02 7.88 21.32
CA GLU A 26 -3.62 9.06 20.70
C GLU A 26 -4.90 9.45 21.42
N PRO A 27 -5.23 10.75 21.49
CA PRO A 27 -6.56 11.16 21.90
C PRO A 27 -7.58 10.67 20.86
N MET A 28 -8.77 10.35 21.32
CA MET A 28 -9.90 10.16 20.41
C MET A 28 -10.31 11.52 19.88
N ILE A 29 -10.54 11.59 18.56
CA ILE A 29 -11.03 12.79 17.91
C ILE A 29 -12.46 12.54 17.49
N ASN A 30 -13.37 13.39 17.97
CA ASN A 30 -14.78 13.31 17.55
C ASN A 30 -14.99 14.06 16.23
N ASP A 31 -14.16 13.74 15.24
CA ASP A 31 -14.21 14.27 13.89
C ASP A 31 -13.76 13.19 12.91
N ALA A 32 -14.63 12.80 12.01
CA ALA A 32 -14.34 11.75 11.03
C ALA A 32 -13.46 12.24 9.86
N THR A 33 -13.32 13.54 9.68
CA THR A 33 -12.71 14.13 8.49
C THR A 33 -11.36 14.78 8.75
N ASN A 34 -11.10 15.21 9.99
CA ASN A 34 -9.89 15.98 10.32
C ASN A 34 -8.96 15.23 11.26
N SER A 35 -7.67 15.30 10.96
CA SER A 35 -6.61 14.87 11.89
C SER A 35 -6.42 15.90 13.01
N ILE A 36 -5.81 15.51 14.13
CA ILE A 36 -5.48 16.45 15.22
C ILE A 36 -4.62 17.63 14.74
N TRP A 37 -3.70 17.39 13.81
CA TRP A 37 -2.86 18.44 13.21
C TRP A 37 -3.67 19.44 12.40
N THR A 38 -4.65 18.95 11.64
CA THR A 38 -5.57 19.81 10.90
C THR A 38 -6.40 20.67 11.84
N LEU A 39 -6.93 20.05 12.92
CA LEU A 39 -7.71 20.77 13.92
C LEU A 39 -6.89 21.85 14.62
N ILE A 40 -5.66 21.55 15.02
CA ILE A 40 -4.76 22.52 15.67
C ILE A 40 -4.49 23.70 14.73
N ASN A 41 -4.17 23.44 13.47
CA ASN A 41 -3.87 24.48 12.48
C ASN A 41 -5.10 25.35 12.13
N GLN A 42 -6.30 24.81 12.25
CA GLN A 42 -7.55 25.51 11.98
C GLN A 42 -8.16 26.16 13.21
N THR A 43 -7.63 25.89 14.40
CA THR A 43 -8.12 26.46 15.66
C THR A 43 -7.77 27.94 15.74
N THR A 44 -8.77 28.78 15.92
CA THR A 44 -8.56 30.21 16.17
C THR A 44 -8.56 30.49 17.68
N PRO A 45 -7.93 31.59 18.16
CA PRO A 45 -7.93 31.97 19.57
C PRO A 45 -9.34 32.17 20.16
N PHE A 46 -10.33 32.43 19.31
CA PHE A 46 -11.70 32.74 19.72
C PHE A 46 -12.65 31.53 19.63
N SER A 47 -12.15 30.37 19.20
CA SER A 47 -13.00 29.19 18.95
C SER A 47 -13.46 28.48 20.23
N SER A 48 -12.72 28.62 21.32
CA SER A 48 -13.11 28.11 22.64
C SER A 48 -12.29 28.80 23.74
N PRO A 49 -12.91 29.35 24.77
CA PRO A 49 -12.20 29.88 25.93
C PRO A 49 -11.56 28.79 26.81
N GLY A 50 -11.87 27.52 26.55
CA GLY A 50 -11.27 26.41 27.30
C GLY A 50 -12.21 25.73 28.27
N VAL A 51 -11.61 25.08 29.27
CA VAL A 51 -12.32 24.46 30.37
C VAL A 51 -12.29 25.43 31.57
N ILE A 52 -13.43 25.90 32.00
CA ILE A 52 -13.61 26.83 33.12
C ILE A 52 -14.49 26.13 34.16
N ASP A 53 -14.02 26.06 35.39
CA ASP A 53 -14.71 25.39 36.52
C ASP A 53 -15.18 23.95 36.18
N GLY A 54 -14.36 23.22 35.41
CA GLY A 54 -14.66 21.86 34.99
C GLY A 54 -15.65 21.76 33.80
N GLN A 55 -16.15 22.86 33.28
CA GLN A 55 -17.07 22.93 32.15
C GLN A 55 -16.32 23.31 30.88
N LEU A 56 -16.56 22.55 29.80
CA LEU A 56 -16.01 22.84 28.49
C LEU A 56 -16.84 23.95 27.81
N ILE A 57 -16.28 25.15 27.76
CA ILE A 57 -16.93 26.29 27.15
C ILE A 57 -16.57 26.36 25.67
N VAL A 58 -17.58 26.44 24.82
CA VAL A 58 -17.41 26.51 23.36
C VAL A 58 -18.16 27.71 22.78
N THR A 59 -17.59 28.32 21.76
CA THR A 59 -18.27 29.42 21.07
C THR A 59 -19.39 28.88 20.18
N PRO A 60 -20.61 29.46 20.23
CA PRO A 60 -21.72 29.02 19.41
C PRO A 60 -21.44 29.25 17.93
N GLU A 61 -21.52 28.17 17.13
CA GLU A 61 -21.36 28.27 15.65
C GLU A 61 -22.54 28.97 14.98
N GLU A 62 -23.74 28.93 15.57
CA GLU A 62 -24.99 29.39 15.00
C GLU A 62 -25.17 30.92 15.06
N ARG A 63 -24.28 31.65 15.70
CA ARG A 63 -24.46 33.07 16.04
C ARG A 63 -24.11 34.07 14.93
N PHE A 64 -23.49 33.64 13.85
CA PHE A 64 -22.90 34.55 12.89
C PHE A 64 -23.40 34.35 11.46
N ASP A 65 -24.68 34.09 11.25
CA ASP A 65 -25.31 34.09 9.91
C ASP A 65 -24.43 33.46 8.81
N ASN A 66 -23.71 32.39 9.11
CA ASN A 66 -22.74 31.70 8.24
C ASN A 66 -21.62 32.58 7.64
N LYS A 67 -21.43 33.81 8.12
CA LYS A 67 -20.47 34.75 7.55
C LYS A 67 -19.11 34.77 8.24
N ILE A 68 -19.03 34.29 9.48
CA ILE A 68 -17.78 34.20 10.22
C ILE A 68 -17.60 32.75 10.71
N ASN A 69 -16.81 31.99 9.97
CA ASN A 69 -16.36 30.71 10.45
C ASN A 69 -15.22 30.93 11.45
N LEU A 70 -15.49 30.73 12.75
CA LEU A 70 -14.48 30.84 13.80
C LEU A 70 -13.46 29.68 13.78
N GLY A 71 -13.55 28.81 12.79
CA GLY A 71 -12.68 27.67 12.61
C GLY A 71 -13.09 26.48 13.44
N ASN A 72 -12.48 25.33 13.13
CA ASN A 72 -12.62 24.14 13.93
C ASN A 72 -11.81 24.29 15.23
N SER A 73 -12.44 24.14 16.39
CA SER A 73 -11.72 24.10 17.64
C SER A 73 -11.23 22.68 17.94
N ALA A 74 -9.92 22.51 18.15
CA ALA A 74 -9.35 21.23 18.52
C ALA A 74 -9.80 20.78 19.92
N LEU A 75 -9.92 21.69 20.85
CA LEU A 75 -10.24 21.37 22.24
C LEU A 75 -11.61 20.68 22.40
N PRO A 76 -12.74 21.20 21.90
CA PRO A 76 -14.03 20.54 22.00
C PRO A 76 -14.10 19.17 21.30
N LYS A 77 -13.22 18.92 20.33
CA LYS A 77 -13.17 17.66 19.60
C LYS A 77 -12.26 16.61 20.22
N CYS A 78 -11.41 17.01 21.16
CA CYS A 78 -10.46 16.12 21.83
C CYS A 78 -10.73 15.99 23.34
N TYR A 79 -11.27 17.01 23.99
CA TYR A 79 -11.50 17.01 25.43
C TYR A 79 -12.64 16.07 25.82
N GLY A 80 -12.36 15.16 26.74
CA GLY A 80 -13.36 14.20 27.23
C GLY A 80 -13.79 13.12 26.22
N THR A 81 -13.23 13.13 25.01
CA THR A 81 -13.57 12.14 23.97
C THR A 81 -12.91 10.77 24.17
N GLY A 82 -11.92 10.71 25.08
CA GLY A 82 -11.20 9.50 25.40
C GLY A 82 -9.87 9.35 24.68
N TYR A 83 -9.42 8.10 24.52
CA TYR A 83 -8.11 7.79 23.94
C TYR A 83 -8.09 6.46 23.21
N SER A 84 -7.11 6.29 22.34
CA SER A 84 -6.82 5.07 21.60
C SER A 84 -5.39 4.62 21.88
N THR A 85 -5.21 3.35 22.20
CA THR A 85 -3.89 2.71 22.30
C THR A 85 -3.79 1.62 21.24
N ALA A 86 -2.84 1.75 20.33
CA ALA A 86 -2.56 0.75 19.31
C ALA A 86 -1.19 0.12 19.57
N ILE A 87 -1.15 -1.19 19.58
CA ILE A 87 0.07 -2.01 19.68
C ILE A 87 0.20 -2.77 18.36
N ASN A 88 1.32 -2.58 17.67
CA ASN A 88 1.63 -3.28 16.43
C ASN A 88 2.94 -4.05 16.60
N ASN A 89 2.87 -5.35 16.44
CA ASN A 89 4.02 -6.25 16.48
C ASN A 89 4.25 -6.79 15.07
N THR A 90 5.46 -6.68 14.58
CA THR A 90 5.89 -7.29 13.31
C THR A 90 7.10 -8.16 13.58
N MET A 91 7.10 -9.37 13.04
CA MET A 91 8.22 -10.28 13.10
C MET A 91 8.53 -10.79 11.69
N ASN A 92 9.80 -10.76 11.33
CA ASN A 92 10.34 -11.26 10.08
C ASN A 92 11.39 -12.32 10.38
N LEU A 93 11.30 -13.45 9.71
CA LEU A 93 12.27 -14.54 9.77
C LEU A 93 12.70 -14.86 8.33
N ASP A 94 14.00 -14.80 8.07
CA ASP A 94 14.62 -15.16 6.81
C ASP A 94 15.62 -16.31 7.05
N LEU A 95 15.53 -17.34 6.23
CA LEU A 95 16.47 -18.46 6.20
C LEU A 95 17.02 -18.59 4.79
N LEU A 96 18.33 -18.70 4.64
CA LEU A 96 18.98 -18.94 3.37
C LEU A 96 20.04 -20.02 3.55
N LEU A 97 19.91 -21.08 2.79
CA LEU A 97 20.91 -22.15 2.69
C LEU A 97 21.55 -22.08 1.30
N ASN A 98 22.84 -21.89 1.26
CA ASN A 98 23.62 -21.93 0.02
C ASN A 98 24.59 -23.12 0.06
N GLN A 99 24.58 -23.90 -1.00
CA GLN A 99 25.45 -25.07 -1.18
C GLN A 99 26.23 -24.92 -2.48
N LYS A 100 27.57 -24.89 -2.39
CA LYS A 100 28.44 -25.02 -3.56
C LYS A 100 28.46 -26.47 -4.02
N LEU A 101 28.23 -26.69 -5.29
CA LEU A 101 28.16 -28.01 -5.93
C LEU A 101 29.36 -28.24 -6.87
N ASP A 102 30.52 -27.68 -6.54
CA ASP A 102 31.74 -27.78 -7.35
C ASP A 102 32.21 -29.23 -7.54
N PHE A 103 31.75 -30.13 -6.68
CA PHE A 103 32.00 -31.58 -6.81
C PHE A 103 31.24 -32.21 -7.99
N ILE A 104 30.14 -31.60 -8.45
CA ILE A 104 29.43 -32.01 -9.67
C ILE A 104 30.06 -31.32 -10.87
N THR A 105 30.11 -29.97 -10.81
CA THR A 105 30.79 -29.16 -11.81
C THR A 105 31.19 -27.82 -11.22
N LYS A 106 32.41 -27.36 -11.55
CA LYS A 106 32.93 -26.07 -11.04
C LYS A 106 32.02 -24.93 -11.42
N GLY A 107 31.67 -24.12 -10.43
CA GLY A 107 30.83 -22.92 -10.59
C GLY A 107 29.33 -23.18 -10.47
N LEU A 108 28.92 -24.41 -10.11
CA LEU A 108 27.52 -24.72 -9.79
C LEU A 108 27.26 -24.48 -8.31
N SER A 109 26.11 -23.89 -8.00
CA SER A 109 25.59 -23.76 -6.64
C SER A 109 24.08 -23.90 -6.60
N ALA A 110 23.57 -24.40 -5.49
CA ALA A 110 22.16 -24.45 -5.17
C ALA A 110 21.87 -23.52 -3.99
N GLU A 111 20.74 -22.86 -4.01
CA GLU A 111 20.31 -21.99 -2.93
C GLU A 111 18.83 -22.23 -2.64
N ILE A 112 18.49 -22.34 -1.36
CA ILE A 112 17.13 -22.39 -0.87
C ILE A 112 16.94 -21.22 0.08
N LYS A 113 15.90 -20.40 -0.17
CA LYS A 113 15.52 -19.28 0.70
C LYS A 113 14.10 -19.47 1.17
N GLY A 114 13.88 -19.30 2.47
CA GLY A 114 12.57 -19.23 3.09
C GLY A 114 12.42 -17.91 3.82
N ALA A 115 11.29 -17.25 3.69
CA ALA A 115 10.95 -16.07 4.48
C ALA A 115 9.56 -16.24 5.09
N TYR A 116 9.42 -15.81 6.33
CA TYR A 116 8.15 -15.80 7.04
C TYR A 116 7.97 -14.48 7.75
N ASN A 117 6.91 -13.76 7.37
CA ASN A 117 6.58 -12.48 7.94
C ASN A 117 5.22 -12.56 8.61
N THR A 118 5.11 -12.00 9.80
CA THR A 118 3.84 -11.89 10.50
C THR A 118 3.71 -10.53 11.16
N SER A 119 2.52 -9.98 11.12
CA SER A 119 2.18 -8.80 11.89
C SER A 119 0.85 -8.99 12.61
N TYR A 120 0.79 -8.46 13.80
CA TYR A 120 -0.39 -8.44 14.63
C TYR A 120 -0.56 -7.04 15.20
N GLY A 121 -1.69 -6.42 14.90
CA GLY A 121 -2.10 -5.14 15.44
C GLY A 121 -3.30 -5.30 16.38
N PHE A 122 -3.26 -4.60 17.49
CA PHE A 122 -4.35 -4.57 18.46
C PHE A 122 -4.58 -3.13 18.91
N THR A 123 -5.79 -2.64 18.70
CA THR A 123 -6.17 -1.27 19.04
C THR A 123 -7.31 -1.30 20.06
N LYS A 124 -7.06 -0.70 21.21
CA LYS A 124 -8.04 -0.44 22.26
C LYS A 124 -8.48 1.01 22.17
N LYS A 125 -9.77 1.24 22.08
CA LYS A 125 -10.36 2.57 22.10
C LYS A 125 -11.21 2.72 23.35
N ARG A 126 -11.08 3.87 24.01
CA ARG A 126 -11.92 4.33 25.09
C ARG A 126 -12.59 5.60 24.60
N LYS A 127 -13.84 5.50 24.17
CA LYS A 127 -14.58 6.60 23.56
C LYS A 127 -15.61 7.17 24.53
N GLY A 128 -15.52 8.47 24.79
CA GLY A 128 -16.44 9.19 25.64
C GLY A 128 -16.94 10.48 25.02
N GLN A 129 -17.73 11.18 25.76
CA GLN A 129 -18.25 12.49 25.39
C GLN A 129 -18.48 13.30 26.65
N VAL A 130 -18.24 14.60 26.59
CA VAL A 130 -18.58 15.55 27.64
C VAL A 130 -19.55 16.60 27.10
N GLU A 131 -20.37 17.10 27.99
CA GLU A 131 -21.22 18.26 27.72
C GLU A 131 -20.39 19.48 27.37
N GLN A 132 -20.90 20.26 26.42
CA GLN A 132 -20.31 21.53 25.98
C GLN A 132 -21.27 22.65 26.35
N PHE A 133 -20.74 23.71 26.91
CA PHE A 133 -21.49 24.86 27.40
C PHE A 133 -21.28 26.05 26.46
N MET A 134 -22.33 26.47 25.80
CA MET A 134 -22.29 27.61 24.85
C MET A 134 -22.88 28.85 25.52
N PRO A 135 -22.10 29.92 25.73
CA PRO A 135 -22.59 31.16 26.36
C PRO A 135 -23.40 31.97 25.34
N PHE A 136 -24.54 32.43 25.81
CA PHE A 136 -25.41 33.38 25.11
C PHE A 136 -25.80 34.51 26.06
N TYR A 137 -26.11 35.66 25.51
CA TYR A 137 -26.86 36.66 26.27
C TYR A 137 -28.31 36.20 26.43
N GLN A 138 -28.89 36.45 27.60
CA GLN A 138 -30.26 36.02 27.90
C GLN A 138 -31.24 36.52 26.87
N SER A 139 -31.21 37.82 26.54
CA SER A 139 -32.09 38.38 25.49
C SER A 139 -31.91 37.72 24.11
N SER A 140 -30.71 37.29 23.77
CA SER A 140 -30.50 36.65 22.47
C SER A 140 -31.18 35.26 22.36
N LEU A 141 -31.55 34.65 23.49
CA LEU A 141 -32.30 33.39 23.49
C LEU A 141 -33.80 33.60 23.65
N GLU A 142 -34.23 34.66 24.39
CA GLU A 142 -35.61 34.97 24.67
C GLU A 142 -36.26 35.75 23.50
N ASP A 143 -35.56 36.75 22.98
CA ASP A 143 -35.97 37.53 21.81
C ASP A 143 -34.78 37.80 20.88
N PRO A 144 -34.54 36.94 19.87
CA PRO A 144 -33.48 37.13 18.92
C PRO A 144 -33.58 38.39 18.06
N SER A 145 -34.73 39.04 18.01
CA SER A 145 -34.94 40.27 17.25
C SER A 145 -34.47 41.51 17.98
N LEU A 146 -34.24 41.42 19.30
CA LEU A 146 -33.82 42.53 20.12
C LEU A 146 -32.34 42.87 19.87
N GLY A 147 -32.05 44.07 19.41
CA GLY A 147 -30.69 44.51 19.12
C GLY A 147 -29.87 44.65 20.38
N TYR A 148 -28.57 44.34 20.31
CA TYR A 148 -27.60 44.41 21.43
C TYR A 148 -27.52 45.77 22.11
N ASP A 149 -27.76 46.86 21.36
CA ASP A 149 -27.71 48.25 21.81
C ASP A 149 -29.05 48.73 22.38
N SER A 150 -30.06 47.87 22.39
CA SER A 150 -31.35 48.21 23.00
C SER A 150 -31.21 48.37 24.51
N PRO A 151 -31.84 49.36 25.15
CA PRO A 151 -31.87 49.49 26.57
C PRO A 151 -32.51 48.30 27.28
N ASP A 152 -33.39 47.57 26.60
CA ASP A 152 -34.07 46.40 27.16
C ASP A 152 -33.27 45.10 26.93
N PHE A 153 -32.06 45.17 26.30
CA PHE A 153 -31.25 44.00 26.06
C PHE A 153 -30.58 43.49 27.36
N ASN A 154 -30.99 42.31 27.78
CA ASN A 154 -30.40 41.67 28.97
C ASN A 154 -29.08 41.00 28.59
N LYS A 155 -27.98 41.55 29.15
CA LYS A 155 -26.60 41.08 28.90
C LYS A 155 -26.14 39.95 29.86
N ASN A 156 -27.05 39.43 30.69
CA ASN A 156 -26.71 38.27 31.52
C ASN A 156 -26.33 37.07 30.61
N ILE A 157 -25.26 36.39 31.01
CA ILE A 157 -24.79 35.19 30.26
C ILE A 157 -25.53 33.97 30.79
N VAL A 158 -26.17 33.28 29.90
CA VAL A 158 -26.80 31.96 30.14
C VAL A 158 -26.16 30.93 29.25
N TYR A 159 -26.10 29.68 29.70
CA TYR A 159 -25.45 28.60 28.97
C TYR A 159 -26.47 27.65 28.34
N LYS A 160 -26.33 27.44 27.04
CA LYS A 160 -27.02 26.34 26.34
C LYS A 160 -26.11 25.13 26.34
N ILE A 161 -26.61 24.00 26.81
CA ILE A 161 -25.86 22.75 26.84
C ILE A 161 -26.00 22.03 25.50
N LYS A 162 -24.87 21.57 24.94
CA LYS A 162 -24.82 20.74 23.74
C LYS A 162 -24.18 19.40 24.09
N GLY A 163 -24.85 18.32 23.67
CA GLY A 163 -24.40 16.96 23.96
C GLY A 163 -24.78 16.48 25.35
N GLU A 164 -24.17 15.40 25.76
CA GLU A 164 -24.40 14.76 27.04
C GLU A 164 -23.10 14.12 27.55
N ASN A 165 -22.97 13.96 28.85
CA ASN A 165 -21.86 13.25 29.45
C ASN A 165 -22.00 11.75 29.22
N LYS A 166 -21.09 11.14 28.47
CA LYS A 166 -21.01 9.69 28.29
C LYS A 166 -19.72 9.14 28.89
N SER A 167 -19.86 8.14 29.73
CA SER A 167 -18.72 7.39 30.25
C SER A 167 -17.96 6.71 29.11
N LEU A 168 -16.67 6.46 29.32
CA LEU A 168 -15.78 5.84 28.35
C LEU A 168 -16.28 4.42 27.99
N GLN A 169 -16.73 4.27 26.76
CA GLN A 169 -17.08 2.97 26.18
C GLN A 169 -15.84 2.30 25.63
N TYR A 170 -15.77 0.98 25.80
CA TYR A 170 -14.68 0.17 25.29
C TYR A 170 -15.02 -0.40 23.92
N GLU A 171 -14.09 -0.23 22.99
CA GLU A 171 -14.09 -0.85 21.67
C GLU A 171 -12.71 -1.41 21.39
N GLU A 172 -12.63 -2.59 20.82
CA GLU A 172 -11.36 -3.15 20.36
C GLU A 172 -11.42 -3.60 18.91
N THR A 173 -10.29 -3.47 18.24
CA THR A 173 -10.11 -3.99 16.89
C THR A 173 -8.76 -4.67 16.81
N SER A 174 -8.70 -5.79 16.10
CA SER A 174 -7.44 -6.47 15.81
C SER A 174 -7.22 -6.56 14.30
N SER A 175 -5.98 -6.48 13.91
CA SER A 175 -5.53 -6.73 12.55
C SER A 175 -4.42 -7.77 12.55
N ARG A 176 -4.37 -8.56 11.50
CA ARG A 176 -3.35 -9.58 11.36
C ARG A 176 -2.95 -9.72 9.90
N ALA A 177 -1.68 -9.92 9.67
CA ALA A 177 -1.16 -10.31 8.37
C ALA A 177 -0.11 -11.40 8.57
N ARG A 178 0.00 -12.26 7.60
CA ARG A 178 0.99 -13.32 7.58
C ARG A 178 1.30 -13.65 6.13
N ASP A 179 2.56 -13.70 5.80
CA ASP A 179 3.02 -14.13 4.49
C ASP A 179 4.26 -15.00 4.63
N TRP A 180 4.41 -15.91 3.69
CA TRP A 180 5.62 -16.70 3.55
C TRP A 180 6.06 -16.74 2.08
N TYR A 181 7.35 -16.92 1.90
CA TYR A 181 8.02 -17.01 0.63
C TYR A 181 8.99 -18.18 0.66
N LEU A 182 9.00 -18.96 -0.39
CA LEU A 182 9.96 -20.02 -0.64
C LEU A 182 10.58 -19.82 -2.01
N GLU A 183 11.90 -19.95 -2.07
CA GLU A 183 12.67 -19.90 -3.31
C GLU A 183 13.68 -21.04 -3.32
N ALA A 184 13.81 -21.70 -4.46
CA ALA A 184 14.87 -22.66 -4.73
C ALA A 184 15.52 -22.29 -6.05
N SER A 185 16.84 -22.19 -6.08
CA SER A 185 17.57 -21.82 -7.28
C SER A 185 18.82 -22.66 -7.51
N LEU A 186 19.12 -22.88 -8.79
CA LEU A 186 20.39 -23.42 -9.27
C LEU A 186 21.10 -22.32 -10.06
N ARG A 187 22.34 -22.06 -9.71
CA ARG A 187 23.18 -21.06 -10.36
C ARG A 187 24.44 -21.71 -10.88
N TYR A 188 24.76 -21.40 -12.11
CA TYR A 188 25.99 -21.83 -12.75
C TYR A 188 26.73 -20.61 -13.28
N ASN A 189 28.01 -20.45 -12.89
CA ASN A 189 28.87 -19.40 -13.40
C ASN A 189 30.24 -19.97 -13.62
N ARG A 190 30.71 -19.94 -14.88
CA ARG A 190 32.02 -20.49 -15.21
C ARG A 190 32.67 -19.73 -16.36
N LYS A 191 33.97 -19.55 -16.22
CA LYS A 191 34.83 -18.97 -17.24
C LYS A 191 35.61 -20.06 -17.96
N PHE A 192 35.51 -20.07 -19.29
CA PHE A 192 36.24 -20.96 -20.20
C PHE A 192 37.14 -20.11 -21.11
N GLY A 193 38.37 -19.88 -20.69
CA GLY A 193 39.25 -18.95 -21.40
C GLY A 193 38.64 -17.54 -21.50
N PHE A 194 38.26 -17.15 -22.68
CA PHE A 194 37.64 -15.83 -22.93
C PHE A 194 36.12 -15.84 -22.89
N HIS A 195 35.50 -16.98 -22.65
CA HIS A 195 34.06 -17.16 -22.60
C HIS A 195 33.59 -17.22 -21.15
N ASN A 196 32.67 -16.34 -20.74
CA ASN A 196 31.98 -16.41 -19.47
C ASN A 196 30.55 -16.89 -19.74
N VAL A 197 30.14 -17.95 -19.05
CA VAL A 197 28.80 -18.52 -19.17
C VAL A 197 28.14 -18.47 -17.81
N GLY A 198 26.96 -17.89 -17.76
CA GLY A 198 26.11 -17.91 -16.56
C GLY A 198 24.76 -18.55 -16.84
N GLY A 199 24.23 -19.26 -15.86
CA GLY A 199 22.90 -19.81 -15.90
C GLY A 199 22.22 -19.67 -14.54
N LEU A 200 20.94 -19.43 -14.54
CA LEU A 200 20.07 -19.44 -13.36
C LEU A 200 18.78 -20.17 -13.72
N PHE A 201 18.40 -21.10 -12.89
CA PHE A 201 17.04 -21.62 -12.83
C PHE A 201 16.51 -21.38 -11.43
N LEU A 202 15.35 -20.77 -11.32
CA LEU A 202 14.74 -20.39 -10.05
C LEU A 202 13.26 -20.77 -10.05
N TYR A 203 12.85 -21.39 -8.98
CA TYR A 203 11.46 -21.60 -8.60
C TYR A 203 11.15 -20.75 -7.38
N ASN A 204 10.04 -20.05 -7.38
CA ASN A 204 9.55 -19.36 -6.22
C ASN A 204 8.06 -19.58 -5.99
N GLN A 205 7.67 -19.47 -4.73
CA GLN A 205 6.28 -19.54 -4.31
C GLN A 205 6.06 -18.60 -3.14
N SER A 206 4.96 -17.88 -3.15
CA SER A 206 4.54 -17.04 -2.03
C SER A 206 3.08 -17.21 -1.71
N LYS A 207 2.72 -16.98 -0.44
CA LYS A 207 1.35 -17.01 0.01
C LYS A 207 1.13 -15.93 1.06
N LYS A 208 0.16 -15.06 0.80
CA LYS A 208 -0.24 -13.96 1.69
C LYS A 208 -1.61 -14.25 2.26
N TYR A 209 -1.70 -14.30 3.58
CA TYR A 209 -2.93 -14.52 4.32
C TYR A 209 -3.58 -13.20 4.69
N TYR A 210 -4.89 -13.21 4.78
CA TYR A 210 -5.73 -12.06 5.14
C TYR A 210 -5.54 -10.86 4.18
N PRO A 211 -5.65 -11.07 2.86
CA PRO A 211 -5.65 -9.97 1.92
C PRO A 211 -6.86 -9.06 2.16
N ALA A 212 -6.78 -7.81 1.70
CA ALA A 212 -7.85 -6.82 1.90
C ALA A 212 -9.21 -7.26 1.31
N GLN A 213 -9.15 -7.99 0.18
CA GLN A 213 -10.35 -8.60 -0.42
C GLN A 213 -10.30 -10.11 -0.27
N TRP A 214 -11.47 -10.72 -0.08
CA TRP A 214 -11.59 -12.16 0.13
C TRP A 214 -10.72 -12.62 1.30
N VAL A 215 -10.87 -11.97 2.44
CA VAL A 215 -10.02 -12.15 3.65
C VAL A 215 -9.84 -13.63 4.04
N GLY A 216 -10.85 -14.46 3.81
CA GLY A 216 -10.81 -15.92 4.08
C GLY A 216 -10.01 -16.72 3.05
N VAL A 217 -9.66 -16.12 1.90
CA VAL A 217 -8.94 -16.80 0.81
C VAL A 217 -7.55 -16.19 0.67
N PRO A 218 -6.48 -16.88 1.06
CA PRO A 218 -5.11 -16.39 0.92
C PRO A 218 -4.78 -16.08 -0.54
N SER A 219 -3.90 -15.12 -0.78
CA SER A 219 -3.34 -14.84 -2.12
C SER A 219 -2.09 -15.67 -2.34
N ALA A 220 -2.01 -16.40 -3.43
CA ALA A 220 -0.90 -17.27 -3.76
C ALA A 220 -0.31 -16.92 -5.15
N TYR A 221 1.00 -17.06 -5.23
CA TYR A 221 1.79 -16.82 -6.44
C TYR A 221 2.84 -17.92 -6.59
N ILE A 222 3.11 -18.32 -7.82
CA ILE A 222 4.15 -19.27 -8.19
C ILE A 222 4.90 -18.75 -9.41
N GLY A 223 6.21 -18.92 -9.43
CA GLY A 223 7.04 -18.47 -10.54
C GLY A 223 8.20 -19.42 -10.84
N PHE A 224 8.49 -19.54 -12.12
CA PHE A 224 9.68 -20.16 -12.64
C PHE A 224 10.46 -19.11 -13.44
N VAL A 225 11.76 -19.02 -13.19
CA VAL A 225 12.64 -18.09 -13.89
C VAL A 225 13.84 -18.84 -14.44
N GLY A 226 14.08 -18.68 -15.73
CA GLY A 226 15.29 -19.12 -16.40
C GLY A 226 16.08 -17.89 -16.87
N ARG A 227 17.39 -17.88 -16.66
CA ARG A 227 18.31 -16.87 -17.19
C ARG A 227 19.54 -17.57 -17.74
N LEU A 228 19.96 -17.17 -18.91
CA LEU A 228 21.24 -17.55 -19.49
C LEU A 228 22.00 -16.27 -19.85
N THR A 229 23.24 -16.21 -19.47
CA THR A 229 24.15 -15.09 -19.79
C THR A 229 25.39 -15.63 -20.49
N TYR A 230 25.83 -14.90 -21.46
CA TYR A 230 27.06 -15.19 -22.20
C TYR A 230 27.85 -13.92 -22.43
N ASP A 231 29.14 -14.01 -22.18
CA ASP A 231 30.09 -12.94 -22.42
C ASP A 231 31.34 -13.49 -23.12
N TYR A 232 31.77 -12.84 -24.18
CA TYR A 232 32.99 -13.16 -24.89
C TYR A 232 33.98 -11.98 -24.81
N LYS A 233 35.13 -12.21 -24.18
CA LYS A 233 36.21 -11.23 -23.98
C LYS A 233 35.75 -9.92 -23.33
N SER A 234 34.65 -9.93 -22.59
CA SER A 234 34.00 -8.73 -22.06
C SER A 234 33.63 -7.70 -23.12
N ARG A 235 33.46 -8.13 -24.38
CA ARG A 235 33.08 -7.27 -25.50
C ARG A 235 31.69 -7.52 -26.01
N TYR A 236 31.36 -8.79 -26.21
CA TYR A 236 30.09 -9.26 -26.72
C TYR A 236 29.34 -9.91 -25.59
N MET A 237 28.20 -9.37 -25.25
CA MET A 237 27.37 -9.85 -24.15
C MET A 237 25.98 -10.18 -24.67
N ALA A 238 25.44 -11.28 -24.22
CA ALA A 238 24.06 -11.66 -24.50
C ALA A 238 23.40 -12.24 -23.24
N GLU A 239 22.15 -11.92 -23.06
CA GLU A 239 21.33 -12.46 -21.98
C GLU A 239 19.96 -12.83 -22.50
N VAL A 240 19.46 -13.99 -22.09
CA VAL A 240 18.08 -14.43 -22.32
C VAL A 240 17.45 -14.75 -20.98
N ASN A 241 16.28 -14.18 -20.75
CA ASN A 241 15.47 -14.42 -19.57
C ASN A 241 14.11 -15.00 -19.99
N PHE A 242 13.61 -15.90 -19.18
CA PHE A 242 12.30 -16.47 -19.36
C PHE A 242 11.60 -16.57 -17.99
N GLY A 243 10.49 -15.85 -17.83
CA GLY A 243 9.62 -15.96 -16.69
C GLY A 243 8.36 -16.73 -17.05
N TYR A 244 7.95 -17.68 -16.20
CA TYR A 244 6.69 -18.40 -16.30
C TYR A 244 5.98 -18.33 -14.96
N ASN A 245 5.00 -17.45 -14.86
CA ASN A 245 4.42 -17.03 -13.60
C ASN A 245 2.95 -17.41 -13.54
N GLY A 246 2.51 -17.90 -12.37
CA GLY A 246 1.13 -18.28 -12.11
C GLY A 246 0.50 -17.42 -11.03
N SER A 247 -0.69 -16.89 -11.33
CA SER A 247 -1.53 -16.12 -10.42
C SER A 247 -2.90 -16.75 -10.29
N GLU A 248 -3.41 -16.82 -9.09
CA GLU A 248 -4.76 -17.31 -8.82
C GLU A 248 -5.87 -16.29 -9.16
N ASN A 249 -5.50 -15.05 -9.47
CA ASN A 249 -6.45 -14.01 -9.88
C ASN A 249 -7.18 -14.34 -11.18
N PHE A 250 -6.69 -15.33 -11.94
CA PHE A 250 -7.23 -15.74 -13.23
C PHE A 250 -7.90 -17.11 -13.20
N ALA A 251 -8.82 -17.33 -14.13
CA ALA A 251 -9.53 -18.59 -14.27
C ALA A 251 -8.57 -19.78 -14.52
N PRO A 252 -8.94 -21.00 -14.12
CA PRO A 252 -8.22 -22.21 -14.52
C PRO A 252 -7.95 -22.23 -16.04
N GLY A 253 -6.72 -22.56 -16.43
CA GLY A 253 -6.26 -22.51 -17.81
C GLY A 253 -5.70 -21.16 -18.28
N LYS A 254 -5.92 -20.07 -17.53
CA LYS A 254 -5.38 -18.72 -17.82
C LYS A 254 -4.45 -18.17 -16.71
N ARG A 255 -4.18 -18.98 -15.69
CA ARG A 255 -3.39 -18.59 -14.53
C ARG A 255 -1.93 -18.32 -14.84
N PHE A 256 -1.36 -19.00 -15.84
CA PHE A 256 0.06 -18.89 -16.16
C PHE A 256 0.30 -17.98 -17.33
N GLY A 257 1.29 -17.08 -17.18
CA GLY A 257 1.81 -16.21 -18.23
C GLY A 257 3.28 -16.46 -18.50
N ALA A 258 3.69 -16.41 -19.76
CA ALA A 258 5.07 -16.56 -20.22
C ALA A 258 5.64 -15.19 -20.62
N PHE A 259 6.78 -14.84 -20.07
CA PHE A 259 7.40 -13.52 -20.20
C PHE A 259 8.86 -13.66 -20.63
N PRO A 260 9.14 -13.88 -21.93
CA PRO A 260 10.49 -13.90 -22.47
C PRO A 260 11.08 -12.50 -22.55
N ALA A 261 12.40 -12.40 -22.34
CA ALA A 261 13.17 -11.20 -22.57
C ALA A 261 14.56 -11.54 -23.08
N GLY A 262 15.15 -10.67 -23.88
CA GLY A 262 16.51 -10.80 -24.36
C GLY A 262 17.23 -9.46 -24.37
N SER A 263 18.53 -9.51 -24.16
CA SER A 263 19.38 -8.34 -24.27
C SER A 263 20.74 -8.67 -24.87
N ILE A 264 21.31 -7.68 -25.55
CA ILE A 264 22.65 -7.74 -26.10
C ILE A 264 23.43 -6.50 -25.69
N GLY A 265 24.73 -6.65 -25.51
CA GLY A 265 25.67 -5.58 -25.22
C GLY A 265 26.93 -5.74 -26.05
N TYR A 266 27.44 -4.64 -26.59
CA TYR A 266 28.65 -4.63 -27.37
C TYR A 266 29.55 -3.44 -26.99
N ILE A 267 30.76 -3.75 -26.52
CA ILE A 267 31.76 -2.76 -26.16
C ILE A 267 32.69 -2.54 -27.37
N LEU A 268 32.32 -1.58 -28.20
CA LEU A 268 33.05 -1.25 -29.44
C LEU A 268 34.43 -0.72 -29.15
N SER A 269 34.65 0.01 -28.06
CA SER A 269 35.96 0.56 -27.68
C SER A 269 37.03 -0.50 -27.45
N GLU A 270 36.62 -1.77 -27.16
CA GLU A 270 37.57 -2.88 -26.99
C GLU A 270 38.03 -3.51 -28.30
N GLU A 271 37.52 -3.06 -29.44
CA GLU A 271 37.99 -3.53 -30.75
C GLU A 271 39.36 -2.97 -31.13
N ALA A 272 40.14 -3.76 -31.88
CA ALA A 272 41.50 -3.41 -32.22
C ALA A 272 41.63 -2.09 -33.01
N PHE A 273 40.65 -1.79 -33.85
CA PHE A 273 40.61 -0.54 -34.62
C PHE A 273 40.28 0.66 -33.75
N MET A 274 39.43 0.49 -32.73
CA MET A 274 39.07 1.57 -31.81
C MET A 274 40.20 1.89 -30.81
N LYS A 275 41.04 0.93 -30.45
CA LYS A 275 42.19 1.15 -29.56
C LYS A 275 43.28 2.08 -30.16
N LYS A 276 43.25 2.31 -31.45
CA LYS A 276 44.20 3.21 -32.13
C LYS A 276 43.83 4.70 -31.97
N GLN A 277 42.58 5.02 -31.69
CA GLN A 277 42.13 6.40 -31.51
C GLN A 277 42.23 6.78 -30.01
N LYS A 278 42.27 8.10 -29.72
CA LYS A 278 42.48 8.63 -28.35
C LYS A 278 41.34 9.54 -27.88
N VAL A 279 40.25 9.63 -28.64
CA VAL A 279 39.14 10.55 -28.34
C VAL A 279 38.09 9.90 -27.49
N VAL A 280 37.72 8.66 -27.82
CA VAL A 280 36.68 7.90 -27.10
C VAL A 280 37.35 6.83 -26.27
N ASP A 281 37.23 6.92 -24.95
CA ASP A 281 37.84 5.97 -24.02
C ASP A 281 36.99 4.71 -23.85
N TYR A 282 35.66 4.88 -23.94
CA TYR A 282 34.72 3.79 -23.81
C TYR A 282 33.48 4.03 -24.69
N LEU A 283 33.06 3.01 -25.39
CA LEU A 283 31.86 3.04 -26.22
C LEU A 283 31.17 1.71 -26.14
N LYS A 284 29.94 1.71 -25.60
CA LYS A 284 29.11 0.53 -25.46
C LYS A 284 27.71 0.76 -26.01
N PHE A 285 27.28 -0.15 -26.85
CA PHE A 285 25.88 -0.29 -27.29
C PHE A 285 25.18 -1.35 -26.46
N ARG A 286 23.93 -1.12 -26.17
CA ARG A 286 23.06 -2.08 -25.49
C ARG A 286 21.65 -2.02 -26.07
N ALA A 287 21.05 -3.19 -26.20
CA ALA A 287 19.65 -3.29 -26.62
C ALA A 287 18.97 -4.40 -25.81
N SER A 288 17.74 -4.18 -25.44
CA SER A 288 16.91 -5.19 -24.79
C SER A 288 15.47 -5.12 -25.26
N VAL A 289 14.84 -6.26 -25.31
CA VAL A 289 13.42 -6.41 -25.60
C VAL A 289 12.84 -7.49 -24.68
N GLY A 290 11.64 -7.27 -24.15
CA GLY A 290 11.00 -8.25 -23.30
C GLY A 290 9.54 -8.00 -23.09
N LEU A 291 8.81 -9.06 -22.78
CA LEU A 291 7.45 -9.02 -22.31
C LEU A 291 7.43 -8.95 -20.78
N VAL A 292 6.63 -8.04 -20.25
CA VAL A 292 6.38 -7.92 -18.81
C VAL A 292 4.91 -8.20 -18.56
N GLY A 293 4.63 -9.08 -17.60
CA GLY A 293 3.28 -9.40 -17.16
C GLY A 293 2.90 -8.67 -15.88
N ASN A 294 1.63 -8.29 -15.78
CA ASN A 294 1.04 -7.74 -14.57
C ASN A 294 -0.26 -8.49 -14.26
N ASP A 295 -0.38 -9.02 -13.05
CA ASP A 295 -1.58 -9.70 -12.54
C ASP A 295 -2.38 -8.84 -11.56
N ASN A 296 -1.98 -7.58 -11.37
CA ASN A 296 -2.65 -6.66 -10.48
C ASN A 296 -3.94 -6.12 -11.14
N LEU A 297 -5.05 -6.57 -10.65
CA LEU A 297 -6.38 -6.13 -11.09
C LEU A 297 -6.91 -4.93 -10.25
N GLY A 298 -6.01 -4.12 -9.72
CA GLY A 298 -6.34 -3.06 -8.78
C GLY A 298 -6.78 -3.63 -7.43
N ASN A 299 -7.90 -3.14 -6.91
CA ASN A 299 -8.47 -3.66 -5.67
C ASN A 299 -9.37 -4.89 -5.88
N ASN A 300 -9.33 -5.54 -7.05
CA ASN A 300 -10.19 -6.66 -7.37
C ASN A 300 -9.43 -7.99 -7.40
N ARG A 301 -10.08 -9.04 -6.95
CA ARG A 301 -9.62 -10.42 -7.08
C ARG A 301 -10.71 -11.25 -7.76
N PHE A 302 -10.31 -12.32 -8.43
CA PHE A 302 -11.22 -13.30 -9.03
C PHE A 302 -12.28 -12.68 -9.95
N LEU A 303 -11.88 -11.74 -10.82
CA LEU A 303 -12.78 -11.10 -11.79
C LEU A 303 -13.45 -12.10 -12.75
N PHE A 304 -12.97 -13.33 -12.81
CA PHE A 304 -13.59 -14.40 -13.59
C PHE A 304 -14.84 -15.00 -12.93
N LEU A 305 -15.03 -14.76 -11.64
CA LEU A 305 -16.24 -15.18 -10.92
C LEU A 305 -17.27 -14.04 -10.96
N PRO A 306 -18.56 -14.38 -11.11
CA PRO A 306 -19.63 -13.41 -10.92
C PRO A 306 -19.65 -12.96 -9.45
N ASP A 307 -19.97 -11.69 -9.23
CA ASP A 307 -20.21 -11.20 -7.88
C ASP A 307 -21.66 -11.53 -7.45
N SER A 308 -21.88 -11.55 -6.13
CA SER A 308 -23.23 -11.75 -5.60
C SER A 308 -24.11 -10.53 -5.89
N TYR A 309 -25.43 -10.74 -5.78
CA TYR A 309 -26.39 -9.65 -5.84
C TYR A 309 -26.21 -8.70 -4.65
N ASP A 310 -26.34 -7.40 -4.91
CA ASP A 310 -26.43 -6.40 -3.86
C ASP A 310 -27.87 -6.36 -3.34
N VAL A 311 -28.06 -6.89 -2.14
CA VAL A 311 -29.34 -6.89 -1.45
C VAL A 311 -29.44 -5.80 -0.38
N ASN A 312 -28.34 -5.09 -0.09
CA ASN A 312 -28.24 -4.06 0.94
C ASN A 312 -28.37 -2.64 0.36
N LEU A 313 -29.31 -2.46 -0.51
CA LEU A 313 -29.61 -1.14 -1.06
C LEU A 313 -30.38 -0.32 -0.02
N SER A 314 -29.71 -0.01 1.08
CA SER A 314 -30.22 0.90 2.09
C SER A 314 -30.08 2.33 1.59
N GLY A 315 -31.17 2.91 1.22
CA GLY A 315 -31.25 4.31 0.81
C GLY A 315 -32.15 4.46 -0.39
N VAL A 316 -33.45 4.46 -0.12
CA VAL A 316 -34.40 5.06 -1.02
C VAL A 316 -34.14 6.55 -0.96
N ASP A 317 -33.16 7.02 -1.74
CA ASP A 317 -33.01 8.44 -1.97
C ASP A 317 -34.10 8.85 -2.95
N ALA A 318 -35.11 9.56 -2.44
CA ALA A 318 -36.26 10.04 -3.20
C ALA A 318 -35.87 10.91 -4.42
N TRP A 319 -34.64 11.44 -4.44
CA TRP A 319 -34.08 12.22 -5.54
C TRP A 319 -33.37 11.36 -6.61
N ASN A 320 -32.94 10.17 -6.28
CA ASN A 320 -32.18 9.31 -7.20
C ASN A 320 -33.00 8.21 -7.86
N ASN A 321 -34.30 8.46 -8.06
CA ASN A 321 -35.18 7.57 -8.81
C ASN A 321 -34.94 6.08 -8.52
N ASN A 322 -35.19 5.68 -7.28
CA ASN A 322 -35.44 4.28 -6.88
C ASN A 322 -34.99 3.21 -7.86
N LYS A 323 -33.71 3.20 -8.23
CA LYS A 323 -33.20 2.25 -9.20
C LYS A 323 -33.34 0.79 -8.76
N TYR A 324 -33.71 0.54 -7.49
CA TYR A 324 -33.56 -0.77 -6.89
C TYR A 324 -34.71 -1.21 -6.00
N GLY A 325 -35.80 -0.44 -5.96
CA GLY A 325 -37.01 -0.79 -5.25
C GLY A 325 -38.18 -1.00 -6.17
N PHE A 326 -39.05 -1.94 -5.84
CA PHE A 326 -40.27 -2.23 -6.57
C PHE A 326 -41.49 -1.83 -5.75
N ASN A 327 -42.42 -1.12 -6.38
CA ASN A 327 -43.74 -0.84 -5.82
C ASN A 327 -44.69 -1.97 -6.18
N PHE A 328 -45.21 -2.65 -5.17
CA PHE A 328 -46.25 -3.62 -5.34
C PHE A 328 -47.57 -3.06 -4.79
N GLY A 329 -48.59 -2.94 -5.64
CA GLY A 329 -49.94 -2.50 -5.26
C GLY A 329 -50.16 -0.97 -5.29
N TYR A 330 -51.30 -0.55 -4.75
CA TYR A 330 -51.76 0.86 -4.78
C TYR A 330 -51.05 1.78 -3.81
N ASN A 331 -50.28 1.28 -2.88
CA ASN A 331 -49.64 2.08 -1.85
C ASN A 331 -48.17 2.33 -2.22
N SER A 332 -47.92 3.43 -2.91
CA SER A 332 -46.61 3.87 -3.38
C SER A 332 -45.56 4.16 -2.28
N LYS A 333 -45.96 4.05 -0.99
CA LYS A 333 -45.05 4.29 0.14
C LYS A 333 -44.31 3.04 0.66
N ALA A 334 -44.67 1.86 0.18
CA ALA A 334 -44.04 0.61 0.58
C ALA A 334 -43.18 0.06 -0.55
N LEU A 335 -41.98 0.59 -0.69
CA LEU A 335 -41.00 0.04 -1.61
C LEU A 335 -40.45 -1.29 -1.06
N ILE A 336 -40.57 -2.35 -1.84
CA ILE A 336 -39.93 -3.62 -1.56
C ILE A 336 -38.52 -3.59 -2.13
N GLN A 337 -37.56 -3.87 -1.28
CA GLN A 337 -36.15 -3.89 -1.64
C GLN A 337 -35.92 -4.95 -2.73
N GLY A 338 -35.33 -4.54 -3.83
CA GLY A 338 -34.87 -5.43 -4.90
C GLY A 338 -33.42 -5.87 -4.69
N ALA A 339 -32.93 -6.65 -5.63
CA ALA A 339 -31.52 -7.04 -5.71
C ALA A 339 -30.97 -6.63 -7.08
N LEU A 340 -29.73 -6.12 -7.08
CA LEU A 340 -29.00 -5.76 -8.30
C LEU A 340 -27.81 -6.68 -8.48
N GLU A 341 -27.61 -7.18 -9.68
CA GLU A 341 -26.38 -7.89 -10.03
C GLU A 341 -25.21 -6.91 -10.06
N LYS A 342 -24.19 -7.15 -9.20
CA LYS A 342 -23.05 -6.26 -9.07
C LYS A 342 -22.09 -6.34 -10.26
N ARG A 343 -21.70 -7.55 -10.65
CA ARG A 343 -20.71 -7.77 -11.68
C ARG A 343 -20.89 -9.15 -12.31
N LEU A 344 -20.90 -9.18 -13.63
CA LEU A 344 -20.75 -10.41 -14.41
C LEU A 344 -19.32 -10.93 -14.31
N GLY A 345 -19.14 -12.23 -14.12
CA GLY A 345 -17.84 -12.87 -14.19
C GLY A 345 -17.28 -12.84 -15.63
N ASN A 346 -16.00 -12.49 -15.77
CA ASN A 346 -15.33 -12.55 -17.07
C ASN A 346 -14.25 -13.64 -17.08
N PRO A 347 -14.54 -14.86 -17.61
CA PRO A 347 -13.56 -15.94 -17.64
C PRO A 347 -12.39 -15.66 -18.59
N ASN A 348 -12.46 -14.59 -19.39
CA ASN A 348 -11.42 -14.22 -20.34
C ASN A 348 -10.35 -13.29 -19.76
N VAL A 349 -10.50 -12.86 -18.50
CA VAL A 349 -9.46 -12.06 -17.83
C VAL A 349 -8.18 -12.86 -17.71
N THR A 350 -7.08 -12.27 -18.16
CA THR A 350 -5.74 -12.86 -18.12
C THR A 350 -4.70 -11.75 -17.83
N TRP A 351 -3.44 -12.11 -17.83
CA TRP A 351 -2.32 -11.21 -17.62
C TRP A 351 -2.39 -9.99 -18.54
N GLU A 352 -2.24 -8.81 -17.98
CA GLU A 352 -1.86 -7.62 -18.73
C GLU A 352 -0.41 -7.79 -19.18
N THR A 353 -0.14 -7.53 -20.46
CA THR A 353 1.20 -7.68 -21.03
C THR A 353 1.67 -6.39 -21.65
N ALA A 354 2.92 -6.01 -21.34
CA ALA A 354 3.59 -4.87 -21.95
C ALA A 354 4.86 -5.33 -22.66
N LEU A 355 5.03 -4.97 -23.92
CA LEU A 355 6.29 -5.11 -24.64
C LEU A 355 7.17 -3.91 -24.30
N LYS A 356 8.31 -4.17 -23.68
CA LYS A 356 9.29 -3.14 -23.36
C LYS A 356 10.53 -3.31 -24.22
N GLN A 357 11.02 -2.20 -24.74
CA GLN A 357 12.25 -2.12 -25.52
C GLN A 357 13.12 -1.02 -24.93
N ASN A 358 14.42 -1.24 -24.90
CA ASN A 358 15.38 -0.23 -24.48
C ASN A 358 16.62 -0.32 -25.37
N TYR A 359 17.07 0.82 -25.85
CA TYR A 359 18.30 0.98 -26.63
C TYR A 359 19.18 2.00 -25.93
N GLY A 360 20.40 1.60 -25.58
CA GLY A 360 21.30 2.43 -24.80
C GLY A 360 22.67 2.61 -25.49
N LEU A 361 23.23 3.78 -25.28
CA LEU A 361 24.54 4.14 -25.72
C LEU A 361 25.30 4.76 -24.54
N ASP A 362 26.43 4.16 -24.17
CA ASP A 362 27.34 4.70 -23.15
C ASP A 362 28.65 5.13 -23.81
N VAL A 363 29.05 6.39 -23.65
CA VAL A 363 30.26 6.96 -24.22
C VAL A 363 31.04 7.68 -23.16
N HIS A 364 32.38 7.41 -23.10
CA HIS A 364 33.28 8.12 -22.21
C HIS A 364 34.36 8.83 -23.04
N PHE A 365 34.68 10.04 -22.62
CA PHE A 365 35.72 10.89 -23.23
C PHE A 365 36.68 11.43 -22.16
N LEU A 366 37.81 12.00 -22.61
CA LEU A 366 38.77 12.75 -21.80
C LEU A 366 39.29 11.92 -20.59
N LYS A 367 39.73 10.70 -20.84
CA LYS A 367 40.17 9.74 -19.82
C LYS A 367 39.07 9.47 -18.80
N SER A 368 37.85 9.26 -19.30
CA SER A 368 36.63 8.99 -18.52
C SER A 368 36.19 10.11 -17.57
N ARG A 369 36.65 11.36 -17.81
CA ARG A 369 36.21 12.54 -17.08
C ARG A 369 34.80 12.99 -17.52
N LEU A 370 34.48 12.82 -18.80
CA LEU A 370 33.15 13.07 -19.35
C LEU A 370 32.51 11.72 -19.69
N LYS A 371 31.36 11.43 -19.07
CA LYS A 371 30.59 10.23 -19.32
C LYS A 371 29.18 10.63 -19.74
N ILE A 372 28.73 10.09 -20.86
CA ILE A 372 27.41 10.34 -21.44
C ILE A 372 26.71 8.99 -21.56
N SER A 373 25.51 8.89 -21.05
CA SER A 373 24.63 7.72 -21.19
C SER A 373 23.29 8.19 -21.79
N LEU A 374 22.91 7.59 -22.88
CA LEU A 374 21.69 7.89 -23.61
C LEU A 374 20.84 6.63 -23.64
N ASP A 375 19.58 6.74 -23.26
CA ASP A 375 18.60 5.65 -23.31
C ASP A 375 17.36 6.10 -24.08
N TYR A 376 16.92 5.23 -24.98
CA TYR A 376 15.64 5.32 -25.67
C TYR A 376 14.80 4.10 -25.28
N PHE A 377 13.59 4.32 -24.77
CA PHE A 377 12.67 3.26 -24.30
C PHE A 377 11.22 3.59 -24.61
#